data_239e60cb552d19a732e503e2dfecc069
#
_entry.id   239e60cb552d19a732e503e2dfecc069
#
_cell.length_a   1.000
_cell.length_b   1.000
_cell.length_c   1.000
_cell.angle_alpha   90.00
_cell.angle_beta   90.00
_cell.angle_gamma   90.00
#
_symmetry.space_group_name_H-M   'P 1'
#
loop_
_entity.id
_entity.type
_entity.pdbx_description
1 polymer ?
#
loop_
_entity_poly.entity_id
_entity_poly.type
_entity_poly.pdbx_seq_one_letter_code
_entity_poly.pdbx_strand_id
1 'polypeptide(L)'
;MMQWEVVIGLETHAQLQTQSKIFSGASTRFGAAPNTQACVVDLALPGVLPVLNRQAVEHAIRFGLAVGAQISPASIFARKNYFYPDLPKGYQISQFEKPVVIGGHVEILVGDEVKVVELTRAHMEEDAGKSVHEEGFIGPHGEASSGIDLNRAGTPLLEIVTEPVMRSAAEAVAYAKALHTLVVWLGVCDGNMQEGSFRCDANVSVRPMGQKEFGTRCEIKNLNSFRFLEEAIQYEVRRQIELIEDGGTVVQETRLYDPDRQETRSMRSKEDANDYRYFPDPDLLPVVIDDAWIADVRSKMPALPAQLREQWQGEFGLSAYDSQLLTQDRDTAKVFEELLTIVGKPLAKAAANLIAGEFASSLNRAGIATADAPLKAGHLAPLLTRVADGTISNKIAKDIFAMLWEEAVAGKAISTVDQIIDAKGLRQISDSGELEAMIDKVLAANEKSVEEFRSGKEKAFNALVGQIMKASQGKANPGQVNELLRKKLS
;
A
#
# COMPACT_ATOMS: atom_id res chain seq x y z
N MET A 1 -22.18 -25.04 22.00
CA MET A 1 -20.78 -24.93 21.56
C MET A 1 -20.17 -23.77 22.29
N MET A 2 -18.95 -23.93 22.78
CA MET A 2 -18.18 -22.84 23.40
C MET A 2 -17.93 -21.77 22.33
N GLN A 3 -18.14 -20.50 22.69
CA GLN A 3 -17.77 -19.41 21.79
C GLN A 3 -16.33 -19.02 22.06
N TRP A 4 -15.54 -18.88 21.00
CA TRP A 4 -14.13 -18.55 21.05
C TRP A 4 -13.88 -17.11 20.65
N GLU A 5 -12.94 -16.47 21.33
CA GLU A 5 -12.36 -15.17 20.96
C GLU A 5 -10.94 -15.38 20.44
N VAL A 6 -10.68 -14.84 19.28
CA VAL A 6 -9.34 -14.83 18.67
C VAL A 6 -8.57 -13.62 19.19
N VAL A 7 -7.30 -13.78 19.47
CA VAL A 7 -6.39 -12.71 19.90
C VAL A 7 -5.15 -12.74 19.03
N ILE A 8 -4.90 -11.64 18.33
CA ILE A 8 -3.81 -11.52 17.37
C ILE A 8 -2.98 -10.27 17.65
N GLY A 9 -1.66 -10.43 17.67
CA GLY A 9 -0.66 -9.37 17.57
C GLY A 9 0.24 -9.61 16.37
N LEU A 10 0.73 -8.55 15.76
CA LEU A 10 1.67 -8.65 14.64
C LEU A 10 3.02 -8.02 15.00
N GLU A 11 4.08 -8.64 14.54
CA GLU A 11 5.44 -8.11 14.49
C GLU A 11 5.79 -7.87 13.02
N THR A 12 6.12 -6.63 12.67
CA THR A 12 6.40 -6.26 11.29
C THR A 12 7.80 -5.68 11.19
N HIS A 13 8.60 -6.23 10.29
CA HIS A 13 9.95 -5.76 9.98
C HIS A 13 9.92 -5.00 8.67
N ALA A 14 10.31 -3.73 8.70
CA ALA A 14 10.44 -2.88 7.53
C ALA A 14 11.92 -2.51 7.32
N GLN A 15 12.51 -2.90 6.18
CA GLN A 15 13.85 -2.44 5.81
C GLN A 15 13.79 -0.95 5.48
N LEU A 16 14.64 -0.17 6.17
CA LEU A 16 14.67 1.27 5.98
C LEU A 16 15.44 1.65 4.70
N GLN A 17 14.82 2.50 3.89
CA GLN A 17 15.41 2.99 2.63
C GLN A 17 16.56 3.97 2.88
N THR A 18 17.72 3.44 3.21
CA THR A 18 18.96 4.19 3.32
C THR A 18 19.93 3.78 2.21
N GLN A 19 20.88 4.63 1.86
CA GLN A 19 21.90 4.28 0.86
C GLN A 19 23.00 3.38 1.42
N SER A 20 23.24 3.46 2.71
CA SER A 20 24.21 2.64 3.43
C SER A 20 23.55 1.91 4.60
N LYS A 21 24.21 0.87 5.08
CA LYS A 21 23.76 0.05 6.20
C LYS A 21 23.65 0.85 7.51
N ILE A 22 23.06 0.23 8.54
CA ILE A 22 22.79 0.93 9.81
C ILE A 22 24.09 1.29 10.54
N PHE A 23 25.13 0.45 10.47
CA PHE A 23 26.37 0.62 11.20
C PHE A 23 27.62 0.63 10.34
N SER A 24 27.47 0.61 9.01
CA SER A 24 28.58 0.61 8.07
C SER A 24 28.26 1.42 6.81
N GLY A 25 29.31 1.73 6.02
CA GLY A 25 29.16 2.43 4.75
C GLY A 25 28.82 1.53 3.55
N ALA A 26 28.65 0.21 3.76
CA ALA A 26 28.30 -0.70 2.68
C ALA A 26 26.88 -0.41 2.13
N SER A 27 26.68 -0.69 0.85
CA SER A 27 25.41 -0.41 0.17
C SER A 27 24.27 -1.32 0.65
N THR A 28 23.04 -0.77 0.67
CA THR A 28 21.79 -1.52 0.93
C THR A 28 21.08 -1.94 -0.35
N ARG A 29 21.66 -1.69 -1.54
CA ARG A 29 20.99 -1.95 -2.82
C ARG A 29 20.73 -3.44 -3.01
N PHE A 30 19.49 -3.80 -3.33
CA PHE A 30 19.11 -5.18 -3.63
C PHE A 30 19.66 -5.67 -4.99
N GLY A 31 19.88 -6.99 -5.11
CA GLY A 31 20.20 -7.65 -6.39
C GLY A 31 21.68 -7.64 -6.79
N ALA A 32 22.58 -7.20 -5.92
CA ALA A 32 24.02 -7.31 -6.17
C ALA A 32 24.50 -8.78 -6.03
N ALA A 33 25.63 -9.10 -6.69
CA ALA A 33 26.24 -10.43 -6.53
C ALA A 33 26.56 -10.73 -5.06
N PRO A 34 26.42 -11.98 -4.60
CA PRO A 34 26.62 -12.34 -3.19
C PRO A 34 27.94 -11.83 -2.62
N ASN A 35 27.88 -11.31 -1.40
CA ASN A 35 29.03 -10.81 -0.63
C ASN A 35 29.78 -9.61 -1.24
N THR A 36 29.21 -8.90 -2.23
CA THR A 36 29.81 -7.70 -2.82
C THR A 36 29.46 -6.40 -2.10
N GLN A 37 28.49 -6.45 -1.19
CA GLN A 37 28.03 -5.31 -0.38
C GLN A 37 28.17 -5.59 1.13
N ALA A 38 29.24 -6.28 1.51
CA ALA A 38 29.59 -6.54 2.91
C ALA A 38 31.00 -5.98 3.19
N CYS A 39 31.10 -5.08 4.17
CA CYS A 39 32.37 -4.50 4.57
C CYS A 39 32.92 -5.21 5.84
N VAL A 40 34.09 -4.78 6.29
CA VAL A 40 34.75 -5.35 7.46
C VAL A 40 33.91 -5.30 8.74
N VAL A 41 33.02 -4.32 8.88
CA VAL A 41 32.07 -4.21 10.01
C VAL A 41 30.99 -5.29 9.89
N ASP A 42 30.42 -5.48 8.71
CA ASP A 42 29.39 -6.47 8.45
C ASP A 42 29.93 -7.90 8.58
N LEU A 43 31.22 -8.09 8.29
CA LEU A 43 31.95 -9.36 8.45
C LEU A 43 32.43 -9.62 9.88
N ALA A 44 32.22 -8.69 10.80
CA ALA A 44 32.68 -8.77 12.19
C ALA A 44 34.18 -9.00 12.34
N LEU A 45 35.01 -8.36 11.50
CA LEU A 45 36.47 -8.50 11.64
C LEU A 45 36.95 -7.89 12.98
N PRO A 46 38.01 -8.43 13.57
CA PRO A 46 38.54 -7.92 14.84
C PRO A 46 38.94 -6.43 14.75
N GLY A 47 38.52 -5.64 15.75
CA GLY A 47 38.87 -4.24 15.88
C GLY A 47 38.00 -3.25 15.12
N VAL A 48 36.93 -3.72 14.43
CA VAL A 48 35.96 -2.84 13.79
C VAL A 48 34.97 -2.27 14.80
N LEU A 49 34.49 -1.05 14.56
CA LEU A 49 33.48 -0.39 15.38
C LEU A 49 32.28 0.03 14.52
N PRO A 50 31.06 -0.10 15.03
CA PRO A 50 29.83 0.35 14.35
C PRO A 50 29.76 1.89 14.35
N VAL A 51 29.21 2.46 13.26
CA VAL A 51 28.90 3.89 13.18
C VAL A 51 27.45 4.06 12.74
N LEU A 52 26.62 4.61 13.62
CA LEU A 52 25.18 4.72 13.39
C LEU A 52 24.84 5.64 12.20
N ASN A 53 23.99 5.13 11.32
CA ASN A 53 23.45 5.86 10.19
C ASN A 53 22.34 6.83 10.66
N ARG A 54 22.58 8.13 10.52
CA ARG A 54 21.63 9.19 10.90
C ARG A 54 20.29 9.05 10.16
N GLN A 55 20.29 8.69 8.88
CA GLN A 55 19.08 8.57 8.08
C GLN A 55 18.17 7.44 8.59
N ALA A 56 18.72 6.35 9.11
CA ALA A 56 17.92 5.30 9.74
C ALA A 56 17.15 5.82 10.96
N VAL A 57 17.78 6.66 11.80
CA VAL A 57 17.11 7.32 12.93
C VAL A 57 16.01 8.28 12.44
N GLU A 58 16.28 9.05 11.40
CA GLU A 58 15.28 9.98 10.82
C GLU A 58 14.08 9.24 10.25
N HIS A 59 14.27 8.06 9.64
CA HIS A 59 13.17 7.20 9.19
C HIS A 59 12.34 6.69 10.38
N ALA A 60 12.98 6.25 11.47
CA ALA A 60 12.26 5.81 12.66
C ALA A 60 11.47 6.96 13.32
N ILE A 61 12.05 8.16 13.43
CA ILE A 61 11.35 9.37 13.92
C ILE A 61 10.15 9.69 13.02
N ARG A 62 10.33 9.67 11.70
CA ARG A 62 9.26 9.91 10.72
C ARG A 62 8.09 8.95 10.88
N PHE A 63 8.39 7.67 11.04
CA PHE A 63 7.39 6.65 11.32
C PHE A 63 6.65 6.93 12.64
N GLY A 64 7.39 7.16 13.74
CA GLY A 64 6.79 7.44 15.05
C GLY A 64 5.87 8.67 15.04
N LEU A 65 6.27 9.74 14.35
CA LEU A 65 5.42 10.93 14.17
C LEU A 65 4.15 10.63 13.38
N ALA A 66 4.24 9.77 12.36
CA ALA A 66 3.09 9.42 11.53
C ALA A 66 2.03 8.60 12.25
N VAL A 67 2.44 7.76 13.20
CA VAL A 67 1.52 6.94 14.01
C VAL A 67 1.13 7.59 15.35
N GLY A 68 1.49 8.87 15.55
CA GLY A 68 1.18 9.60 16.78
C GLY A 68 1.88 9.06 18.03
N ALA A 69 3.03 8.39 17.85
CA ALA A 69 3.80 7.81 18.93
C ALA A 69 4.68 8.86 19.65
N GLN A 70 5.14 8.48 20.84
CA GLN A 70 6.18 9.21 21.55
C GLN A 70 7.55 8.84 20.99
N ILE A 71 8.36 9.84 20.64
CA ILE A 71 9.77 9.64 20.30
C ILE A 71 10.59 9.70 21.59
N SER A 72 11.39 8.66 21.83
CA SER A 72 12.27 8.61 22.99
C SER A 72 13.35 9.69 22.90
N PRO A 73 13.53 10.54 23.92
CA PRO A 73 14.59 11.55 23.91
C PRO A 73 15.99 10.95 23.97
N ALA A 74 16.10 9.70 24.47
CA ALA A 74 17.33 8.94 24.48
C ALA A 74 17.01 7.46 24.23
N SER A 75 17.59 6.89 23.19
CA SER A 75 17.43 5.49 22.81
C SER A 75 18.76 4.75 22.92
N ILE A 76 18.74 3.48 23.24
CA ILE A 76 19.94 2.67 23.47
C ILE A 76 19.90 1.43 22.61
N PHE A 77 20.98 1.17 21.89
CA PHE A 77 21.20 -0.10 21.23
C PHE A 77 21.74 -1.14 22.22
N ALA A 78 21.26 -2.36 22.10
CA ALA A 78 21.66 -3.50 22.87
C ALA A 78 22.07 -4.66 21.96
N ARG A 79 22.87 -5.56 22.48
CA ARG A 79 23.25 -6.80 21.80
C ARG A 79 22.25 -7.89 22.16
N LYS A 80 21.61 -8.46 21.13
CA LYS A 80 20.77 -9.67 21.20
C LYS A 80 21.65 -10.85 20.80
N ASN A 81 22.07 -11.66 21.77
CA ASN A 81 23.06 -12.69 21.54
C ASN A 81 22.43 -14.00 21.06
N TYR A 82 22.77 -14.42 19.85
CA TYR A 82 22.43 -15.72 19.28
C TYR A 82 23.37 -16.03 18.11
N PHE A 83 23.49 -17.31 17.76
CA PHE A 83 24.45 -17.78 16.77
C PHE A 83 23.76 -18.35 15.55
N TYR A 84 24.02 -17.72 14.40
CA TYR A 84 23.64 -18.22 13.08
C TYR A 84 24.77 -17.98 12.10
N PRO A 85 24.93 -18.84 11.06
CA PRO A 85 26.00 -18.70 10.08
C PRO A 85 25.97 -17.36 9.32
N ASP A 86 24.78 -16.78 9.13
CA ASP A 86 24.55 -15.49 8.46
C ASP A 86 24.59 -14.28 9.42
N LEU A 87 24.98 -14.50 10.66
CA LEU A 87 25.18 -13.47 11.68
C LEU A 87 26.63 -13.55 12.24
N PRO A 88 27.65 -13.04 11.49
CA PRO A 88 29.06 -13.26 11.82
C PRO A 88 29.50 -12.76 13.21
N LYS A 89 28.85 -11.71 13.73
CA LYS A 89 29.14 -11.15 15.04
C LYS A 89 28.75 -12.08 16.20
N GLY A 90 27.84 -13.04 15.98
CA GLY A 90 27.25 -13.85 17.03
C GLY A 90 26.24 -13.08 17.89
N TYR A 91 25.88 -11.86 17.50
CA TYR A 91 24.81 -11.05 18.07
C TYR A 91 24.22 -10.13 17.02
N GLN A 92 22.97 -9.74 17.23
CA GLN A 92 22.28 -8.70 16.46
C GLN A 92 22.23 -7.42 17.32
N ILE A 93 22.59 -6.29 16.72
CA ILE A 93 22.39 -4.99 17.37
C ILE A 93 20.94 -4.59 17.17
N SER A 94 20.22 -4.39 18.27
CA SER A 94 18.80 -4.07 18.32
C SER A 94 18.53 -3.09 19.47
N GLN A 95 17.28 -2.72 19.70
CA GLN A 95 16.87 -1.90 20.85
C GLN A 95 15.88 -2.68 21.70
N PHE A 96 16.12 -2.81 22.98
CA PHE A 96 15.27 -3.61 23.89
C PHE A 96 14.57 -2.73 24.93
N GLU A 97 15.31 -2.17 25.90
CA GLU A 97 14.70 -1.42 27.00
C GLU A 97 14.27 0.00 26.63
N LYS A 98 15.02 0.63 25.70
CA LYS A 98 14.79 2.01 25.28
C LYS A 98 14.67 2.12 23.75
N PRO A 99 13.53 1.68 23.20
CA PRO A 99 13.26 1.82 21.78
C PRO A 99 13.12 3.29 21.37
N VAL A 100 13.32 3.57 20.09
CA VAL A 100 13.19 4.93 19.56
C VAL A 100 11.73 5.41 19.54
N VAL A 101 10.77 4.52 19.34
CA VAL A 101 9.33 4.82 19.23
C VAL A 101 8.57 4.03 20.28
N ILE A 102 7.73 4.73 21.05
CA ILE A 102 6.93 4.14 22.14
C ILE A 102 5.45 4.43 21.86
N GLY A 103 4.63 3.39 21.83
CA GLY A 103 3.19 3.50 21.56
C GLY A 103 2.88 3.93 20.14
N GLY A 104 1.79 4.64 19.97
CA GLY A 104 1.22 5.03 18.68
C GLY A 104 0.10 4.10 18.25
N HIS A 105 -0.51 4.38 17.10
CA HIS A 105 -1.60 3.57 16.59
C HIS A 105 -1.71 3.64 15.07
N VAL A 106 -2.38 2.66 14.49
CA VAL A 106 -2.75 2.62 13.08
C VAL A 106 -4.26 2.40 12.98
N GLU A 107 -4.95 3.28 12.27
CA GLU A 107 -6.36 3.11 11.96
C GLU A 107 -6.55 2.16 10.77
N ILE A 108 -7.48 1.22 10.90
CA ILE A 108 -7.83 0.26 9.86
C ILE A 108 -9.32 0.34 9.54
N LEU A 109 -9.67 0.05 8.30
CA LEU A 109 -11.07 -0.09 7.86
C LEU A 109 -11.38 -1.57 7.62
N VAL A 110 -12.37 -2.10 8.32
CA VAL A 110 -12.86 -3.48 8.16
C VAL A 110 -14.36 -3.43 7.85
N GLY A 111 -14.72 -3.68 6.60
CA GLY A 111 -16.05 -3.33 6.11
C GLY A 111 -16.25 -1.81 6.14
N ASP A 112 -17.26 -1.36 6.86
CA ASP A 112 -17.57 0.07 7.05
C ASP A 112 -17.12 0.60 8.44
N GLU A 113 -16.45 -0.23 9.26
CA GLU A 113 -16.03 0.13 10.61
C GLU A 113 -14.56 0.54 10.63
N VAL A 114 -14.29 1.68 11.26
CA VAL A 114 -12.92 2.12 11.59
C VAL A 114 -12.53 1.51 12.93
N LYS A 115 -11.39 0.81 12.96
CA LYS A 115 -10.80 0.26 14.17
C LYS A 115 -9.40 0.83 14.38
N VAL A 116 -9.00 0.93 15.64
CA VAL A 116 -7.67 1.39 16.05
C VAL A 116 -6.86 0.20 16.51
N VAL A 117 -5.66 0.02 15.93
CA VAL A 117 -4.68 -0.97 16.38
C VAL A 117 -3.54 -0.23 17.06
N GLU A 118 -3.44 -0.42 18.37
CA GLU A 118 -2.40 0.20 19.18
C GLU A 118 -1.05 -0.50 18.94
N LEU A 119 0.01 0.30 18.95
CA LEU A 119 1.39 -0.17 18.88
C LEU A 119 2.00 -0.18 20.28
N THR A 120 2.73 -1.24 20.59
CA THR A 120 3.57 -1.29 21.80
C THR A 120 4.80 -0.40 21.61
N ARG A 121 5.49 -0.59 20.48
CA ARG A 121 6.72 0.13 20.12
C ARG A 121 7.09 -0.06 18.67
N ALA A 122 8.03 0.75 18.20
CA ALA A 122 8.87 0.41 17.08
C ALA A 122 10.34 0.69 17.43
N HIS A 123 11.21 -0.26 17.10
CA HIS A 123 12.62 -0.18 17.43
C HIS A 123 13.50 -0.50 16.22
N MET A 124 14.69 0.11 16.22
CA MET A 124 15.67 -0.11 15.18
C MET A 124 16.52 -1.33 15.46
N GLU A 125 16.87 -2.06 14.42
CA GLU A 125 17.81 -3.17 14.48
C GLU A 125 18.53 -3.35 13.15
N GLU A 126 19.54 -4.19 13.12
CA GLU A 126 20.19 -4.62 11.88
C GLU A 126 19.61 -5.94 11.38
N ASP A 127 19.48 -6.08 10.05
CA ASP A 127 19.09 -7.38 9.46
C ASP A 127 20.28 -8.36 9.49
N ALA A 128 20.00 -9.66 9.55
CA ALA A 128 20.98 -10.71 9.36
C ALA A 128 21.28 -10.91 7.87
N GLY A 129 22.33 -11.64 7.55
CA GLY A 129 22.63 -12.11 6.21
C GLY A 129 21.57 -13.10 5.71
N LYS A 130 21.91 -13.85 4.69
CA LYS A 130 21.03 -14.87 4.09
C LYS A 130 21.78 -16.19 3.96
N SER A 131 21.22 -17.25 4.50
CA SER A 131 21.65 -18.61 4.22
C SER A 131 20.95 -19.09 2.95
N VAL A 132 21.74 -19.53 1.95
CA VAL A 132 21.27 -19.95 0.63
C VAL A 132 21.42 -21.47 0.55
N HIS A 133 20.28 -22.16 0.39
CA HIS A 133 20.17 -23.60 0.31
C HIS A 133 19.78 -24.01 -1.11
N GLU A 134 20.61 -23.70 -2.11
CA GLU A 134 20.35 -24.11 -3.49
C GLU A 134 20.86 -25.53 -3.73
N GLU A 135 20.08 -26.32 -4.50
CA GLU A 135 20.51 -27.62 -4.98
C GLU A 135 21.76 -27.43 -5.87
N GLY A 136 22.88 -28.00 -5.44
CA GLY A 136 24.15 -27.91 -6.17
C GLY A 136 25.27 -27.12 -5.50
N PHE A 137 25.05 -26.51 -4.34
CA PHE A 137 26.15 -26.07 -3.51
C PHE A 137 26.93 -27.30 -3.00
N ILE A 138 28.11 -27.50 -3.57
CA ILE A 138 29.02 -28.59 -3.18
C ILE A 138 30.22 -27.97 -2.49
N GLY A 139 30.50 -28.40 -1.28
CA GLY A 139 31.67 -27.98 -0.52
C GLY A 139 32.98 -28.50 -1.11
N PRO A 140 34.13 -28.04 -0.60
CA PRO A 140 35.47 -28.37 -1.13
C PRO A 140 35.76 -29.88 -1.15
N HIS A 141 35.05 -30.69 -0.36
CA HIS A 141 35.24 -32.14 -0.27
C HIS A 141 34.07 -32.93 -0.89
N GLY A 142 33.17 -32.27 -1.64
CA GLY A 142 32.04 -32.92 -2.31
C GLY A 142 30.79 -33.09 -1.45
N GLU A 143 30.75 -32.53 -0.23
CA GLU A 143 29.61 -32.54 0.67
C GLU A 143 28.57 -31.50 0.25
N ALA A 144 27.28 -31.75 0.57
CA ALA A 144 26.23 -30.75 0.45
C ALA A 144 26.52 -29.55 1.38
N SER A 145 26.52 -28.35 0.84
CA SER A 145 26.87 -27.13 1.58
C SER A 145 25.83 -26.04 1.38
N SER A 146 25.76 -25.11 2.33
CA SER A 146 24.94 -23.92 2.22
C SER A 146 25.82 -22.69 1.95
N GLY A 147 25.40 -21.85 1.02
CA GLY A 147 26.04 -20.56 0.79
C GLY A 147 25.62 -19.54 1.86
N ILE A 148 26.52 -18.64 2.22
CA ILE A 148 26.22 -17.49 3.08
C ILE A 148 26.40 -16.21 2.27
N ASP A 149 25.34 -15.43 2.15
CA ASP A 149 25.35 -14.10 1.54
C ASP A 149 25.16 -13.02 2.61
N LEU A 150 26.16 -12.19 2.80
CA LEU A 150 26.18 -11.12 3.80
C LEU A 150 25.80 -9.74 3.23
N ASN A 151 25.31 -9.68 1.98
CA ASN A 151 24.86 -8.42 1.41
C ASN A 151 23.73 -7.77 2.23
N ARG A 152 22.85 -8.58 2.82
CA ARG A 152 21.76 -8.09 3.68
C ARG A 152 22.20 -7.79 5.11
N ALA A 153 23.26 -8.44 5.62
CA ALA A 153 23.75 -8.24 6.98
C ALA A 153 24.02 -6.76 7.26
N GLY A 154 23.46 -6.22 8.32
CA GLY A 154 23.57 -4.80 8.68
C GLY A 154 22.63 -3.85 7.91
N THR A 155 21.71 -4.35 7.08
CA THR A 155 20.64 -3.52 6.51
C THR A 155 19.76 -2.98 7.63
N PRO A 156 19.45 -1.66 7.65
CA PRO A 156 18.63 -1.09 8.73
C PRO A 156 17.22 -1.65 8.69
N LEU A 157 16.71 -2.10 9.85
CA LEU A 157 15.32 -2.52 10.05
C LEU A 157 14.65 -1.63 11.08
N LEU A 158 13.34 -1.47 10.91
CA LEU A 158 12.41 -1.02 11.93
C LEU A 158 11.46 -2.18 12.24
N GLU A 159 11.54 -2.74 13.44
CA GLU A 159 10.58 -3.72 13.93
C GLU A 159 9.43 -2.99 14.64
N ILE A 160 8.21 -3.22 14.17
CA ILE A 160 6.98 -2.58 14.63
C ILE A 160 6.11 -3.64 15.28
N VAL A 161 5.83 -3.47 16.56
CA VAL A 161 5.10 -4.44 17.40
C VAL A 161 3.75 -3.86 17.79
N THR A 162 2.67 -4.60 17.54
CA THR A 162 1.31 -4.21 17.97
C THR A 162 0.99 -4.74 19.35
N GLU A 163 0.03 -4.10 20.02
CA GLU A 163 -0.72 -4.74 21.09
C GLU A 163 -1.60 -5.87 20.50
N PRO A 164 -1.95 -6.92 21.29
CA PRO A 164 -2.75 -8.05 20.82
C PRO A 164 -4.24 -7.71 20.79
N VAL A 165 -4.60 -6.69 20.03
CA VAL A 165 -5.97 -6.10 19.99
C VAL A 165 -6.80 -6.56 18.82
N MET A 166 -6.21 -7.20 17.82
CA MET A 166 -6.94 -7.70 16.64
C MET A 166 -7.68 -9.01 16.99
N ARG A 167 -8.87 -9.18 16.39
CA ARG A 167 -9.80 -10.27 16.71
C ARG A 167 -10.17 -11.15 15.51
N SER A 168 -9.65 -10.85 14.35
CA SER A 168 -9.88 -11.63 13.13
C SER A 168 -8.72 -11.56 12.15
N ALA A 169 -8.59 -12.55 11.26
CA ALA A 169 -7.64 -12.52 10.17
C ALA A 169 -7.84 -11.30 9.25
N ALA A 170 -9.11 -10.89 9.04
CA ALA A 170 -9.45 -9.71 8.25
C ALA A 170 -8.87 -8.42 8.88
N GLU A 171 -8.94 -8.27 10.20
CA GLU A 171 -8.32 -7.14 10.90
C GLU A 171 -6.79 -7.15 10.77
N ALA A 172 -6.16 -8.32 10.93
CA ALA A 172 -4.73 -8.47 10.77
C ALA A 172 -4.25 -8.10 9.35
N VAL A 173 -4.97 -8.54 8.33
CA VAL A 173 -4.68 -8.18 6.93
C VAL A 173 -4.92 -6.70 6.66
N ALA A 174 -6.01 -6.12 7.19
CA ALA A 174 -6.29 -4.69 7.06
C ALA A 174 -5.18 -3.85 7.70
N TYR A 175 -4.71 -4.25 8.89
CA TYR A 175 -3.58 -3.61 9.57
C TYR A 175 -2.29 -3.73 8.75
N ALA A 176 -1.93 -4.92 8.31
CA ALA A 176 -0.70 -5.13 7.53
C ALA A 176 -0.70 -4.31 6.24
N LYS A 177 -1.84 -4.19 5.56
CA LYS A 177 -2.00 -3.34 4.37
C LYS A 177 -1.91 -1.85 4.70
N ALA A 178 -2.55 -1.40 5.78
CA ALA A 178 -2.50 0.01 6.20
C ALA A 178 -1.07 0.41 6.60
N LEU A 179 -0.38 -0.45 7.36
CA LEU A 179 1.01 -0.23 7.75
C LEU A 179 1.95 -0.23 6.53
N HIS A 180 1.78 -1.19 5.61
CA HIS A 180 2.53 -1.26 4.36
C HIS A 180 2.37 0.04 3.55
N THR A 181 1.13 0.48 3.35
CA THR A 181 0.83 1.75 2.66
C THR A 181 1.52 2.92 3.36
N LEU A 182 1.47 2.97 4.70
CA LEU A 182 2.06 4.05 5.48
C LEU A 182 3.58 4.12 5.33
N VAL A 183 4.30 3.00 5.46
CA VAL A 183 5.77 2.99 5.37
C VAL A 183 6.27 3.33 3.97
N VAL A 184 5.55 2.90 2.94
CA VAL A 184 5.82 3.28 1.54
C VAL A 184 5.51 4.75 1.30
N TRP A 185 4.38 5.24 1.78
CA TRP A 185 3.98 6.65 1.69
C TRP A 185 4.99 7.60 2.29
N LEU A 186 5.51 7.24 3.46
CA LEU A 186 6.54 8.01 4.16
C LEU A 186 7.91 7.93 3.47
N GLY A 187 8.11 7.01 2.54
CA GLY A 187 9.42 6.74 1.92
C GLY A 187 10.42 6.16 2.92
N VAL A 188 9.97 5.43 3.93
CA VAL A 188 10.83 4.76 4.92
C VAL A 188 11.14 3.32 4.54
N CYS A 189 10.27 2.67 3.75
CA CYS A 189 10.43 1.31 3.23
C CYS A 189 9.84 1.23 1.83
N ASP A 190 10.37 0.37 0.95
CA ASP A 190 9.82 0.15 -0.39
C ASP A 190 8.61 -0.78 -0.39
N GLY A 191 8.38 -1.51 0.71
CA GLY A 191 7.25 -2.40 0.88
C GLY A 191 7.34 -3.72 0.11
N ASN A 192 8.49 -4.06 -0.48
CA ASN A 192 8.61 -5.27 -1.28
C ASN A 192 8.65 -6.54 -0.42
N MET A 193 7.50 -7.22 -0.30
CA MET A 193 7.37 -8.46 0.46
C MET A 193 8.13 -9.62 -0.18
N GLN A 194 8.27 -9.65 -1.51
CA GLN A 194 8.97 -10.74 -2.22
C GLN A 194 10.48 -10.67 -2.01
N GLU A 195 11.04 -9.47 -1.94
CA GLU A 195 12.44 -9.25 -1.64
C GLU A 195 12.74 -9.30 -0.13
N GLY A 196 11.68 -9.32 0.70
CA GLY A 196 11.79 -9.35 2.14
C GLY A 196 12.02 -7.99 2.80
N SER A 197 11.79 -6.90 2.07
CA SER A 197 11.88 -5.55 2.65
C SER A 197 10.74 -5.25 3.61
N PHE A 198 9.61 -5.94 3.47
CA PHE A 198 8.48 -5.87 4.38
C PHE A 198 8.03 -7.29 4.76
N ARG A 199 8.17 -7.64 6.04
CA ARG A 199 7.87 -8.98 6.57
C ARG A 199 6.92 -8.85 7.75
N CYS A 200 5.97 -9.76 7.86
CA CYS A 200 5.05 -9.84 8.99
C CYS A 200 5.14 -11.22 9.64
N ASP A 201 5.23 -11.25 10.96
CA ASP A 201 5.07 -12.44 11.78
C ASP A 201 3.79 -12.27 12.63
N ALA A 202 2.98 -13.33 12.75
CA ALA A 202 1.71 -13.28 13.46
C ALA A 202 1.77 -14.07 14.77
N ASN A 203 1.42 -13.43 15.87
CA ASN A 203 1.20 -14.08 17.16
C ASN A 203 -0.30 -14.34 17.32
N VAL A 204 -0.70 -15.60 17.38
CA VAL A 204 -2.12 -16.01 17.40
C VAL A 204 -2.41 -16.84 18.63
N SER A 205 -3.46 -16.51 19.36
CA SER A 205 -4.03 -17.34 20.42
C SER A 205 -5.55 -17.30 20.38
N VAL A 206 -6.19 -18.28 21.02
CA VAL A 206 -7.64 -18.33 21.22
C VAL A 206 -7.96 -18.45 22.69
N ARG A 207 -9.11 -17.88 23.11
CA ARG A 207 -9.63 -18.02 24.46
C ARG A 207 -11.15 -18.15 24.45
N PRO A 208 -11.78 -18.76 25.47
CA PRO A 208 -13.22 -18.72 25.63
C PRO A 208 -13.74 -17.27 25.69
N MET A 209 -14.87 -17.00 25.06
CA MET A 209 -15.48 -15.67 25.06
C MET A 209 -15.74 -15.20 26.50
N GLY A 210 -15.27 -14.00 26.83
CA GLY A 210 -15.38 -13.39 28.16
C GLY A 210 -14.27 -13.75 29.14
N GLN A 211 -13.34 -14.64 28.79
CA GLN A 211 -12.13 -14.89 29.59
C GLN A 211 -11.19 -13.67 29.51
N LYS A 212 -10.64 -13.24 30.66
CA LYS A 212 -9.71 -12.07 30.70
C LYS A 212 -8.29 -12.45 30.31
N GLU A 213 -7.82 -13.61 30.77
CA GLU A 213 -6.46 -14.09 30.52
C GLU A 213 -6.32 -14.54 29.05
N PHE A 214 -5.20 -14.19 28.44
CA PHE A 214 -4.90 -14.64 27.08
C PHE A 214 -4.66 -16.16 27.05
N GLY A 215 -5.00 -16.79 25.94
CA GLY A 215 -4.59 -18.16 25.64
C GLY A 215 -3.10 -18.25 25.31
N THR A 216 -2.61 -19.48 25.21
CA THR A 216 -1.22 -19.74 24.78
C THR A 216 -1.07 -19.33 23.32
N ARG A 217 -0.10 -18.46 23.06
CA ARG A 217 0.17 -17.96 21.71
C ARG A 217 1.11 -18.86 20.92
N CYS A 218 0.89 -18.95 19.61
CA CYS A 218 1.85 -19.46 18.64
C CYS A 218 2.29 -18.32 17.73
N GLU A 219 3.58 -18.24 17.46
CA GLU A 219 4.16 -17.33 16.46
C GLU A 219 4.15 -18.01 15.09
N ILE A 220 3.66 -17.34 14.06
CA ILE A 220 3.61 -17.87 12.69
C ILE A 220 4.54 -17.07 11.83
N LYS A 221 5.47 -17.76 11.15
CA LYS A 221 6.46 -17.18 10.23
C LYS A 221 6.23 -17.61 8.79
N ASN A 222 7.01 -17.04 7.85
CA ASN A 222 6.94 -17.28 6.41
C ASN A 222 5.67 -16.72 5.75
N LEU A 223 5.23 -15.55 6.18
CA LEU A 223 4.02 -14.88 5.71
C LEU A 223 4.37 -13.86 4.60
N ASN A 224 4.78 -14.36 3.43
CA ASN A 224 5.37 -13.56 2.35
C ASN A 224 4.32 -12.85 1.47
N SER A 225 3.07 -12.86 1.86
CA SER A 225 1.98 -12.09 1.21
C SER A 225 0.83 -11.88 2.17
N PHE A 226 -0.01 -10.88 1.90
CA PHE A 226 -1.23 -10.65 2.69
C PHE A 226 -2.20 -11.83 2.63
N ARG A 227 -2.23 -12.57 1.51
CA ARG A 227 -3.02 -13.79 1.39
C ARG A 227 -2.49 -14.88 2.32
N PHE A 228 -1.18 -15.10 2.37
CA PHE A 228 -0.58 -16.09 3.27
C PHE A 228 -0.78 -15.72 4.74
N LEU A 229 -0.74 -14.43 5.08
CA LEU A 229 -1.07 -13.94 6.40
C LEU A 229 -2.51 -14.34 6.81
N GLU A 230 -3.48 -14.12 5.92
CA GLU A 230 -4.88 -14.47 6.17
C GLU A 230 -5.08 -15.97 6.33
N GLU A 231 -4.60 -16.76 5.36
CA GLU A 231 -4.74 -18.22 5.34
C GLU A 231 -4.08 -18.87 6.56
N ALA A 232 -2.88 -18.41 6.93
CA ALA A 232 -2.14 -18.92 8.09
C ALA A 232 -2.83 -18.64 9.41
N ILE A 233 -3.34 -17.43 9.61
CA ILE A 233 -4.11 -17.08 10.82
C ILE A 233 -5.40 -17.90 10.90
N GLN A 234 -6.14 -18.04 9.81
CA GLN A 234 -7.37 -18.83 9.77
C GLN A 234 -7.12 -20.31 10.07
N TYR A 235 -6.03 -20.85 9.55
CA TYR A 235 -5.62 -22.23 9.83
C TYR A 235 -5.27 -22.40 11.31
N GLU A 236 -4.43 -21.53 11.84
CA GLU A 236 -3.94 -21.63 13.22
C GLU A 236 -5.06 -21.48 14.25
N VAL A 237 -6.00 -20.56 14.01
CA VAL A 237 -7.20 -20.39 14.85
C VAL A 237 -8.01 -21.68 14.89
N ARG A 238 -8.29 -22.30 13.75
CA ARG A 238 -9.02 -23.59 13.70
C ARG A 238 -8.26 -24.69 14.42
N ARG A 239 -6.97 -24.83 14.15
CA ARG A 239 -6.12 -25.83 14.79
C ARG A 239 -6.12 -25.72 16.32
N GLN A 240 -6.00 -24.51 16.86
CA GLN A 240 -5.99 -24.30 18.30
C GLN A 240 -7.35 -24.61 18.92
N ILE A 241 -8.45 -24.20 18.31
CA ILE A 241 -9.80 -24.49 18.78
C ILE A 241 -10.06 -26.00 18.79
N GLU A 242 -9.80 -26.69 17.67
CA GLU A 242 -9.97 -28.15 17.55
C GLU A 242 -9.13 -28.89 18.61
N LEU A 243 -7.86 -28.50 18.76
CA LEU A 243 -6.97 -29.11 19.76
C LEU A 243 -7.52 -28.97 21.19
N ILE A 244 -8.06 -27.79 21.55
CA ILE A 244 -8.58 -27.55 22.91
C ILE A 244 -9.91 -28.28 23.10
N GLU A 245 -10.80 -28.30 22.11
CA GLU A 245 -12.09 -29.00 22.17
C GLU A 245 -11.91 -30.53 22.27
N ASP A 246 -10.84 -31.09 21.69
CA ASP A 246 -10.43 -32.48 21.82
C ASP A 246 -9.72 -32.79 23.14
N GLY A 247 -9.61 -31.81 24.05
CA GLY A 247 -8.98 -31.97 25.39
C GLY A 247 -7.45 -31.85 25.40
N GLY A 248 -6.83 -31.42 24.30
CA GLY A 248 -5.42 -31.11 24.19
C GLY A 248 -5.05 -29.74 24.76
N THR A 249 -3.77 -29.41 24.72
CA THR A 249 -3.22 -28.13 25.21
C THR A 249 -2.36 -27.50 24.13
N VAL A 250 -2.56 -26.20 23.86
CA VAL A 250 -1.71 -25.44 22.95
C VAL A 250 -0.36 -25.20 23.60
N VAL A 251 0.71 -25.56 22.89
CA VAL A 251 2.09 -25.30 23.29
C VAL A 251 2.57 -24.00 22.68
N GLN A 252 3.28 -23.18 23.45
CA GLN A 252 3.88 -21.96 22.93
C GLN A 252 5.09 -22.32 22.06
N GLU A 253 4.95 -22.10 20.76
CA GLU A 253 5.95 -22.48 19.77
C GLU A 253 5.98 -21.51 18.60
N THR A 254 7.07 -21.55 17.80
CA THR A 254 7.16 -20.92 16.49
C THR A 254 6.76 -21.93 15.43
N ARG A 255 5.86 -21.54 14.56
CA ARG A 255 5.32 -22.35 13.46
C ARG A 255 5.64 -21.71 12.11
N LEU A 256 5.88 -22.53 11.10
CA LEU A 256 6.11 -22.11 9.71
C LEU A 256 4.85 -22.36 8.89
N TYR A 257 4.38 -21.35 8.19
CA TYR A 257 3.29 -21.53 7.21
C TYR A 257 3.83 -22.18 5.92
N ASP A 258 3.17 -23.24 5.48
CA ASP A 258 3.42 -23.94 4.23
C ASP A 258 2.30 -23.62 3.24
N PRO A 259 2.55 -22.77 2.22
CA PRO A 259 1.51 -22.36 1.28
C PRO A 259 1.04 -23.49 0.34
N ASP A 260 1.87 -24.49 0.08
CA ASP A 260 1.51 -25.61 -0.80
C ASP A 260 0.52 -26.56 -0.12
N ARG A 261 0.67 -26.73 1.20
CA ARG A 261 -0.20 -27.56 2.03
C ARG A 261 -1.30 -26.78 2.72
N GLN A 262 -1.19 -25.44 2.72
CA GLN A 262 -2.08 -24.52 3.45
C GLN A 262 -2.20 -24.86 4.95
N GLU A 263 -1.07 -25.19 5.57
CA GLU A 263 -1.00 -25.56 6.99
C GLU A 263 0.18 -24.88 7.69
N THR A 264 0.13 -24.81 9.02
CA THR A 264 1.28 -24.42 9.83
C THR A 264 1.96 -25.66 10.40
N ARG A 265 3.30 -25.66 10.42
CA ARG A 265 4.11 -26.74 10.99
C ARG A 265 5.00 -26.20 12.11
N SER A 266 5.15 -26.97 13.19
CA SER A 266 6.09 -26.62 14.27
C SER A 266 7.52 -26.55 13.76
N MET A 267 8.23 -25.46 14.08
CA MET A 267 9.67 -25.32 13.82
C MET A 267 10.50 -25.68 15.02
N ARG A 268 10.11 -25.15 16.20
CA ARG A 268 10.78 -25.40 17.48
C ARG A 268 9.83 -25.14 18.64
N SER A 269 9.99 -25.88 19.73
CA SER A 269 9.27 -25.62 20.96
C SER A 269 9.95 -24.51 21.78
N LYS A 270 9.23 -23.96 22.77
CA LYS A 270 9.73 -22.89 23.63
C LYS A 270 10.83 -23.38 24.61
N GLU A 271 11.00 -24.69 24.77
CA GLU A 271 12.11 -25.24 25.56
C GLU A 271 13.48 -24.83 25.01
N ASP A 272 13.52 -24.49 23.69
CA ASP A 272 14.68 -23.90 23.00
C ASP A 272 14.68 -22.37 23.00
N ALA A 273 13.81 -21.71 23.79
CA ALA A 273 13.78 -20.24 23.84
C ALA A 273 15.14 -19.72 24.32
N ASN A 274 15.89 -19.13 23.41
CA ASN A 274 17.19 -18.57 23.71
C ASN A 274 17.03 -17.42 24.72
N ASP A 275 17.71 -17.52 25.85
CA ASP A 275 18.00 -16.36 26.66
C ASP A 275 19.01 -15.51 25.89
N TYR A 276 18.51 -14.46 25.22
CA TYR A 276 19.34 -13.57 24.37
C TYR A 276 20.32 -12.72 25.18
N ARG A 277 20.26 -12.73 26.51
CA ARG A 277 21.18 -12.02 27.41
C ARG A 277 21.47 -10.61 26.93
N TYR A 278 20.40 -9.83 26.74
CA TYR A 278 20.51 -8.45 26.29
C TYR A 278 21.39 -7.62 27.21
N PHE A 279 22.27 -6.82 26.65
CA PHE A 279 23.00 -5.78 27.37
C PHE A 279 23.29 -4.61 26.39
N PRO A 280 23.42 -3.36 26.91
CA PRO A 280 23.75 -2.22 26.07
C PRO A 280 25.03 -2.47 25.27
N ASP A 281 25.00 -2.12 23.98
CA ASP A 281 26.20 -2.26 23.12
C ASP A 281 27.27 -1.28 23.58
N PRO A 282 28.47 -1.73 23.98
CA PRO A 282 29.51 -0.86 24.52
C PRO A 282 30.15 0.03 23.46
N ASP A 283 29.99 -0.30 22.18
CA ASP A 283 30.59 0.41 21.05
C ASP A 283 29.66 1.51 20.48
N LEU A 284 28.43 1.61 20.99
CA LEU A 284 27.43 2.58 20.56
C LEU A 284 27.02 3.50 21.72
N LEU A 285 27.14 4.79 21.50
CA LEU A 285 26.62 5.80 22.42
C LEU A 285 25.10 5.82 22.40
N PRO A 286 24.43 6.21 23.52
CA PRO A 286 23.01 6.50 23.49
C PRO A 286 22.66 7.51 22.38
N VAL A 287 21.59 7.24 21.64
CA VAL A 287 21.08 8.12 20.62
C VAL A 287 20.22 9.18 21.27
N VAL A 288 20.75 10.41 21.35
CA VAL A 288 20.02 11.56 21.89
C VAL A 288 19.23 12.23 20.76
N ILE A 289 17.91 12.30 20.91
CA ILE A 289 16.97 12.87 19.95
C ILE A 289 16.33 14.09 20.61
N ASP A 290 16.75 15.27 20.21
CA ASP A 290 16.22 16.54 20.72
C ASP A 290 15.00 17.02 19.93
N ASP A 291 14.30 17.99 20.51
CA ASP A 291 13.09 18.58 19.90
C ASP A 291 13.40 19.27 18.55
N ALA A 292 14.60 19.80 18.38
CA ALA A 292 15.00 20.44 17.13
C ALA A 292 15.10 19.42 15.99
N TRP A 293 15.67 18.24 16.26
CA TRP A 293 15.75 17.16 15.29
C TRP A 293 14.35 16.61 14.94
N ILE A 294 13.49 16.44 15.95
CA ILE A 294 12.10 16.03 15.73
C ILE A 294 11.36 17.04 14.87
N ALA A 295 11.52 18.35 15.16
CA ALA A 295 10.89 19.42 14.39
C ALA A 295 11.39 19.48 12.95
N ASP A 296 12.68 19.28 12.72
CA ASP A 296 13.27 19.20 11.38
C ASP A 296 12.69 18.04 10.57
N VAL A 297 12.61 16.84 11.16
CA VAL A 297 11.99 15.67 10.51
C VAL A 297 10.52 15.93 10.21
N ARG A 298 9.77 16.49 11.17
CA ARG A 298 8.35 16.82 11.01
C ARG A 298 8.11 17.80 9.85
N SER A 299 8.97 18.79 9.70
CA SER A 299 8.83 19.80 8.63
C SER A 299 9.00 19.22 7.22
N LYS A 300 9.64 18.06 7.11
CA LYS A 300 9.90 17.35 5.85
C LYS A 300 8.92 16.21 5.57
N MET A 301 7.95 15.98 6.46
CA MET A 301 6.95 14.92 6.29
C MET A 301 5.94 15.30 5.20
N PRO A 302 5.51 14.35 4.36
CA PRO A 302 4.35 14.56 3.51
C PRO A 302 3.08 14.60 4.37
N ALA A 303 2.01 15.21 3.84
CA ALA A 303 0.67 15.02 4.41
C ALA A 303 0.32 13.53 4.41
N LEU A 304 -0.28 13.04 5.49
CA LEU A 304 -0.61 11.63 5.64
C LEU A 304 -1.90 11.26 4.88
N PRO A 305 -2.07 10.00 4.45
CA PRO A 305 -3.27 9.56 3.74
C PRO A 305 -4.57 9.90 4.46
N ALA A 306 -4.62 9.74 5.80
CA ALA A 306 -5.80 10.07 6.59
C ALA A 306 -6.11 11.58 6.54
N GLN A 307 -5.10 12.43 6.67
CA GLN A 307 -5.24 13.89 6.60
C GLN A 307 -5.74 14.34 5.22
N LEU A 308 -5.20 13.78 4.15
CA LEU A 308 -5.64 14.07 2.78
C LEU A 308 -7.08 13.62 2.56
N ARG A 309 -7.47 12.44 3.06
CA ARG A 309 -8.86 11.97 2.95
C ARG A 309 -9.83 12.89 3.67
N GLU A 310 -9.53 13.29 4.90
CA GLU A 310 -10.34 14.23 5.66
C GLU A 310 -10.46 15.57 4.93
N GLN A 311 -9.33 16.11 4.48
CA GLN A 311 -9.30 17.35 3.72
C GLN A 311 -10.14 17.27 2.45
N TRP A 312 -9.95 16.25 1.63
CA TRP A 312 -10.64 16.14 0.33
C TRP A 312 -12.13 15.86 0.46
N GLN A 313 -12.55 15.14 1.51
CA GLN A 313 -13.97 14.98 1.82
C GLN A 313 -14.58 16.31 2.29
N GLY A 314 -13.91 17.02 3.20
CA GLY A 314 -14.41 18.28 3.75
C GLY A 314 -14.38 19.44 2.76
N GLU A 315 -13.27 19.60 2.02
CA GLU A 315 -13.10 20.76 1.14
C GLU A 315 -13.69 20.56 -0.26
N PHE A 316 -13.59 19.34 -0.81
CA PHE A 316 -13.96 19.05 -2.20
C PHE A 316 -15.22 18.21 -2.33
N GLY A 317 -15.79 17.73 -1.21
CA GLY A 317 -16.99 16.92 -1.19
C GLY A 317 -16.80 15.54 -1.86
N LEU A 318 -15.57 15.01 -1.86
CA LEU A 318 -15.32 13.66 -2.34
C LEU A 318 -15.95 12.63 -1.40
N SER A 319 -16.37 11.49 -1.96
CA SER A 319 -16.81 10.36 -1.13
C SER A 319 -15.62 9.74 -0.38
N ALA A 320 -15.91 9.02 0.71
CA ALA A 320 -14.89 8.25 1.43
C ALA A 320 -14.20 7.24 0.50
N TYR A 321 -14.97 6.61 -0.39
CA TYR A 321 -14.45 5.67 -1.38
C TYR A 321 -13.48 6.34 -2.38
N ASP A 322 -13.85 7.51 -2.97
CA ASP A 322 -12.97 8.19 -3.90
C ASP A 322 -11.68 8.64 -3.22
N SER A 323 -11.80 9.21 -2.02
CA SER A 323 -10.66 9.68 -1.24
C SER A 323 -9.72 8.53 -0.86
N GLN A 324 -10.28 7.34 -0.56
CA GLN A 324 -9.50 6.15 -0.28
C GLN A 324 -8.75 5.65 -1.52
N LEU A 325 -9.40 5.59 -2.69
CA LEU A 325 -8.75 5.20 -3.94
C LEU A 325 -7.58 6.13 -4.30
N LEU A 326 -7.77 7.43 -4.17
CA LEU A 326 -6.75 8.43 -4.47
C LEU A 326 -5.58 8.43 -3.48
N THR A 327 -5.76 7.89 -2.27
CA THR A 327 -4.72 7.79 -1.24
C THR A 327 -4.15 6.38 -1.07
N GLN A 328 -4.35 5.48 -2.04
CA GLN A 328 -3.76 4.15 -2.02
C GLN A 328 -2.24 4.18 -2.24
N ASP A 329 -1.77 5.10 -3.06
CA ASP A 329 -0.36 5.38 -3.24
C ASP A 329 -0.10 6.89 -3.34
N ARG A 330 1.12 7.29 -2.98
CA ARG A 330 1.50 8.71 -2.88
C ARG A 330 1.53 9.40 -4.24
N ASP A 331 1.93 8.71 -5.29
CA ASP A 331 2.07 9.29 -6.62
C ASP A 331 0.69 9.55 -7.24
N THR A 332 -0.29 8.69 -6.98
CA THR A 332 -1.69 8.92 -7.35
C THR A 332 -2.25 10.16 -6.64
N ALA A 333 -2.01 10.30 -5.34
CA ALA A 333 -2.41 11.49 -4.59
C ALA A 333 -1.78 12.77 -5.16
N LYS A 334 -0.48 12.71 -5.48
CA LYS A 334 0.24 13.83 -6.08
C LYS A 334 -0.32 14.22 -7.45
N VAL A 335 -0.60 13.27 -8.33
CA VAL A 335 -1.24 13.55 -9.63
C VAL A 335 -2.60 14.21 -9.44
N PHE A 336 -3.38 13.79 -8.45
CA PHE A 336 -4.66 14.40 -8.14
C PHE A 336 -4.49 15.86 -7.65
N GLU A 337 -3.58 16.14 -6.73
CA GLU A 337 -3.30 17.49 -6.24
C GLU A 337 -2.78 18.42 -7.34
N GLU A 338 -1.86 17.93 -8.18
CA GLU A 338 -1.37 18.66 -9.35
C GLU A 338 -2.52 18.98 -10.31
N LEU A 339 -3.40 18.03 -10.58
CA LEU A 339 -4.56 18.22 -11.44
C LEU A 339 -5.54 19.24 -10.86
N LEU A 340 -5.82 19.16 -9.56
CA LEU A 340 -6.65 20.15 -8.85
C LEU A 340 -6.08 21.55 -8.90
N THR A 341 -4.78 21.70 -8.81
CA THR A 341 -4.11 23.01 -8.91
C THR A 341 -4.40 23.68 -10.27
N ILE A 342 -4.56 22.89 -11.34
CA ILE A 342 -4.82 23.38 -12.69
C ILE A 342 -6.33 23.63 -12.92
N VAL A 343 -7.19 22.67 -12.54
CA VAL A 343 -8.61 22.72 -12.88
C VAL A 343 -9.50 23.36 -11.81
N GLY A 344 -8.99 23.48 -10.59
CA GLY A 344 -9.69 24.08 -9.47
C GLY A 344 -10.74 23.19 -8.82
N LYS A 345 -11.20 23.64 -7.62
CA LYS A 345 -12.17 22.94 -6.77
C LYS A 345 -13.47 22.48 -7.47
N PRO A 346 -14.09 23.25 -8.37
CA PRO A 346 -15.34 22.84 -9.00
C PRO A 346 -15.24 21.52 -9.78
N LEU A 347 -14.04 21.18 -10.25
CA LEU A 347 -13.81 19.96 -11.03
C LEU A 347 -13.17 18.81 -10.23
N ALA A 348 -13.07 18.93 -8.92
CA ALA A 348 -12.43 17.94 -8.04
C ALA A 348 -13.03 16.53 -8.21
N LYS A 349 -14.36 16.42 -8.25
CA LYS A 349 -15.03 15.14 -8.46
C LYS A 349 -14.76 14.54 -9.82
N ALA A 350 -14.72 15.37 -10.87
CA ALA A 350 -14.41 14.93 -12.23
C ALA A 350 -12.95 14.48 -12.34
N ALA A 351 -12.03 15.21 -11.68
CA ALA A 351 -10.61 14.83 -11.58
C ALA A 351 -10.43 13.48 -10.86
N ALA A 352 -11.09 13.29 -9.72
CA ALA A 352 -11.08 12.04 -8.99
C ALA A 352 -11.56 10.86 -9.87
N ASN A 353 -12.68 11.04 -10.56
CA ASN A 353 -13.23 10.01 -11.44
C ASN A 353 -12.29 9.67 -12.61
N LEU A 354 -11.63 10.66 -13.20
CA LEU A 354 -10.68 10.45 -14.30
C LEU A 354 -9.46 9.64 -13.82
N ILE A 355 -8.90 10.01 -12.67
CA ILE A 355 -7.72 9.33 -12.09
C ILE A 355 -8.07 7.92 -11.65
N ALA A 356 -9.13 7.73 -10.87
CA ALA A 356 -9.53 6.41 -10.38
C ALA A 356 -10.10 5.50 -11.50
N GLY A 357 -10.58 6.07 -12.59
CA GLY A 357 -11.13 5.36 -13.73
C GLY A 357 -10.13 5.11 -14.86
N GLU A 358 -10.19 5.94 -15.90
CA GLU A 358 -9.43 5.76 -17.14
C GLU A 358 -7.92 5.74 -16.92
N PHE A 359 -7.40 6.65 -16.07
CA PHE A 359 -5.96 6.77 -15.84
C PHE A 359 -5.43 5.53 -15.11
N ALA A 360 -6.00 5.16 -13.97
CA ALA A 360 -5.59 3.96 -13.21
C ALA A 360 -5.75 2.67 -14.04
N SER A 361 -6.86 2.53 -14.78
CA SER A 361 -7.10 1.38 -15.66
C SER A 361 -6.04 1.25 -16.75
N SER A 362 -5.58 2.36 -17.32
CA SER A 362 -4.57 2.37 -18.37
C SER A 362 -3.18 2.05 -17.83
N LEU A 363 -2.82 2.56 -16.65
CA LEU A 363 -1.59 2.21 -15.93
C LEU A 363 -1.54 0.71 -15.62
N ASN A 364 -2.62 0.17 -15.05
CA ASN A 364 -2.71 -1.25 -14.70
C ASN A 364 -2.58 -2.17 -15.91
N ARG A 365 -3.25 -1.84 -17.03
CA ARG A 365 -3.13 -2.63 -18.28
C ARG A 365 -1.74 -2.60 -18.89
N ALA A 366 -1.03 -1.49 -18.72
CA ALA A 366 0.32 -1.33 -19.23
C ALA A 366 1.40 -1.84 -18.26
N GLY A 367 1.05 -2.17 -17.01
CA GLY A 367 2.01 -2.54 -15.97
C GLY A 367 2.94 -1.39 -15.58
N ILE A 368 2.46 -0.13 -15.69
CA ILE A 368 3.24 1.08 -15.41
C ILE A 368 2.85 1.61 -14.03
N ALA A 369 3.86 1.91 -13.20
CA ALA A 369 3.63 2.58 -11.91
C ALA A 369 3.18 4.04 -12.12
N THR A 370 2.39 4.57 -11.18
CA THR A 370 1.88 5.96 -11.28
C THR A 370 3.01 7.00 -11.38
N ALA A 371 4.13 6.77 -10.68
CA ALA A 371 5.33 7.62 -10.76
C ALA A 371 5.86 7.77 -12.20
N ASP A 372 5.81 6.68 -12.98
CA ASP A 372 6.32 6.59 -14.35
C ASP A 372 5.24 6.88 -15.40
N ALA A 373 4.04 7.32 -14.97
CA ALA A 373 2.93 7.60 -15.86
C ALA A 373 3.35 8.50 -17.03
N PRO A 374 3.07 8.11 -18.29
CA PRO A 374 3.47 8.87 -19.46
C PRO A 374 2.66 10.15 -19.63
N LEU A 375 1.41 10.18 -19.14
CA LEU A 375 0.57 11.38 -19.09
C LEU A 375 0.69 12.04 -17.71
N LYS A 376 0.89 13.36 -17.70
CA LYS A 376 0.97 14.17 -16.48
C LYS A 376 -0.30 15.02 -16.32
N ALA A 377 -0.51 15.63 -15.16
CA ALA A 377 -1.68 16.46 -14.86
C ALA A 377 -1.98 17.51 -15.95
N GLY A 378 -0.95 18.12 -16.53
CA GLY A 378 -1.10 19.10 -17.63
C GLY A 378 -1.73 18.53 -18.91
N HIS A 379 -1.58 17.23 -19.19
CA HIS A 379 -2.23 16.56 -20.31
C HIS A 379 -3.70 16.21 -20.01
N LEU A 380 -4.01 15.94 -18.71
CA LEU A 380 -5.33 15.53 -18.25
C LEU A 380 -6.28 16.72 -18.04
N ALA A 381 -5.76 17.84 -17.56
CA ALA A 381 -6.55 19.03 -17.21
C ALA A 381 -7.42 19.57 -18.36
N PRO A 382 -6.91 19.68 -19.60
CA PRO A 382 -7.74 20.14 -20.71
C PRO A 382 -8.96 19.25 -21.01
N LEU A 383 -8.86 17.92 -20.78
CA LEU A 383 -10.01 17.02 -20.94
C LEU A 383 -11.16 17.43 -20.02
N LEU A 384 -10.86 17.67 -18.75
CA LEU A 384 -11.85 18.07 -17.74
C LEU A 384 -12.42 19.45 -18.03
N THR A 385 -11.58 20.38 -18.45
CA THR A 385 -12.00 21.75 -18.78
C THR A 385 -12.92 21.77 -19.99
N ARG A 386 -12.61 21.00 -21.06
CA ARG A 386 -13.43 20.91 -22.26
C ARG A 386 -14.75 20.15 -22.08
N VAL A 387 -14.81 19.27 -21.09
CA VAL A 387 -16.09 18.68 -20.66
C VAL A 387 -16.92 19.69 -19.87
N ALA A 388 -16.29 20.43 -18.95
CA ALA A 388 -16.98 21.40 -18.10
C ALA A 388 -17.54 22.59 -18.87
N ASP A 389 -16.84 23.09 -19.92
CA ASP A 389 -17.30 24.16 -20.76
C ASP A 389 -18.27 23.69 -21.88
N GLY A 390 -18.56 22.39 -21.94
CA GLY A 390 -19.48 21.82 -22.94
C GLY A 390 -18.87 21.68 -24.33
N THR A 391 -17.59 21.89 -24.52
CA THR A 391 -16.92 21.72 -25.83
C THR A 391 -16.96 20.27 -26.29
N ILE A 392 -16.83 19.32 -25.40
CA ILE A 392 -16.90 17.87 -25.67
C ILE A 392 -17.74 17.14 -24.61
N SER A 393 -18.29 15.98 -24.97
CA SER A 393 -18.96 15.10 -24.02
C SER A 393 -17.97 14.25 -23.23
N ASN A 394 -18.41 13.69 -22.08
CA ASN A 394 -17.61 12.72 -21.30
C ASN A 394 -17.15 11.52 -22.15
N LYS A 395 -17.97 11.05 -23.08
CA LYS A 395 -17.60 9.95 -24.00
C LYS A 395 -16.44 10.36 -24.89
N ILE A 396 -16.52 11.55 -25.51
CA ILE A 396 -15.46 12.07 -26.36
C ILE A 396 -14.18 12.31 -25.55
N ALA A 397 -14.28 12.77 -24.32
CA ALA A 397 -13.12 12.93 -23.44
C ALA A 397 -12.39 11.60 -23.19
N LYS A 398 -13.12 10.50 -23.01
CA LYS A 398 -12.53 9.15 -22.88
C LYS A 398 -11.84 8.70 -24.17
N ASP A 399 -12.45 8.96 -25.31
CA ASP A 399 -11.86 8.63 -26.62
C ASP A 399 -10.57 9.45 -26.86
N ILE A 400 -10.56 10.73 -26.50
CA ILE A 400 -9.36 11.59 -26.60
C ILE A 400 -8.30 11.10 -25.59
N PHE A 401 -8.67 10.78 -24.36
CA PHE A 401 -7.74 10.23 -23.38
C PHE A 401 -7.04 8.98 -23.93
N ALA A 402 -7.77 8.05 -24.55
CA ALA A 402 -7.19 6.85 -25.15
C ALA A 402 -6.16 7.20 -26.26
N MET A 403 -6.45 8.21 -27.10
CA MET A 403 -5.51 8.67 -28.14
C MET A 403 -4.24 9.28 -27.54
N LEU A 404 -4.37 10.15 -26.53
CA LEU A 404 -3.23 10.71 -25.80
C LEU A 404 -2.37 9.62 -25.15
N TRP A 405 -3.03 8.62 -24.58
CA TRP A 405 -2.37 7.50 -23.96
C TRP A 405 -1.56 6.67 -24.98
N GLU A 406 -2.15 6.35 -26.12
CA GLU A 406 -1.47 5.63 -27.20
C GLU A 406 -0.25 6.39 -27.74
N GLU A 407 -0.38 7.72 -27.94
CA GLU A 407 0.76 8.56 -28.35
C GLU A 407 1.88 8.54 -27.32
N ALA A 408 1.52 8.69 -26.04
CA ALA A 408 2.46 8.77 -24.93
C ALA A 408 3.23 7.45 -24.74
N VAL A 409 2.54 6.32 -24.73
CA VAL A 409 3.16 4.98 -24.60
C VAL A 409 4.03 4.64 -25.83
N ALA A 410 3.64 5.11 -27.02
CA ALA A 410 4.44 4.92 -28.23
C ALA A 410 5.67 5.85 -28.30
N GLY A 411 5.92 6.69 -27.30
CA GLY A 411 7.02 7.65 -27.28
C GLY A 411 6.91 8.75 -28.35
N LYS A 412 5.70 9.00 -28.85
CA LYS A 412 5.42 10.07 -29.82
C LYS A 412 5.26 11.41 -29.10
N ALA A 413 5.33 12.50 -29.89
CA ALA A 413 4.91 13.80 -29.38
C ALA A 413 3.41 13.73 -29.03
N ILE A 414 3.07 14.08 -27.78
CA ILE A 414 1.71 14.06 -27.29
C ILE A 414 0.96 15.27 -27.86
N SER A 415 -0.12 15.00 -28.59
CA SER A 415 -1.01 16.04 -29.13
C SER A 415 -1.71 16.81 -28.01
N THR A 416 -2.10 18.04 -28.22
CA THR A 416 -3.01 18.72 -27.30
C THR A 416 -4.45 18.26 -27.50
N VAL A 417 -5.25 18.32 -26.44
CA VAL A 417 -6.69 17.98 -26.49
C VAL A 417 -7.38 18.79 -27.59
N ASP A 418 -7.08 20.09 -27.70
CA ASP A 418 -7.68 20.97 -28.70
C ASP A 418 -7.28 20.60 -30.14
N GLN A 419 -6.02 20.20 -30.35
CA GLN A 419 -5.58 19.71 -31.68
C GLN A 419 -6.37 18.46 -32.10
N ILE A 420 -6.62 17.53 -31.19
CA ILE A 420 -7.40 16.32 -31.48
C ILE A 420 -8.87 16.70 -31.76
N ILE A 421 -9.45 17.61 -30.96
CA ILE A 421 -10.83 18.09 -31.14
C ILE A 421 -11.00 18.70 -32.54
N ASP A 422 -10.10 19.60 -32.92
CA ASP A 422 -10.18 20.30 -34.19
C ASP A 422 -9.90 19.39 -35.40
N ALA A 423 -8.85 18.56 -35.33
CA ALA A 423 -8.48 17.63 -36.39
C ALA A 423 -9.58 16.59 -36.71
N LYS A 424 -10.31 16.15 -35.68
CA LYS A 424 -11.36 15.13 -35.81
C LYS A 424 -12.77 15.70 -35.78
N GLY A 425 -12.92 17.02 -35.66
CA GLY A 425 -14.23 17.70 -35.61
C GLY A 425 -15.11 17.18 -34.46
N LEU A 426 -14.53 17.04 -33.24
CA LEU A 426 -15.19 16.41 -32.09
C LEU A 426 -15.96 17.41 -31.22
N ARG A 427 -16.10 18.65 -31.62
CA ARG A 427 -16.87 19.66 -30.87
C ARG A 427 -18.30 19.19 -30.70
N GLN A 428 -18.85 19.41 -29.51
CA GLN A 428 -20.24 19.11 -29.23
C GLN A 428 -21.16 20.00 -30.06
N ILE A 429 -22.23 19.40 -30.56
CA ILE A 429 -23.26 20.16 -31.32
C ILE A 429 -24.05 20.96 -30.29
N SER A 430 -23.88 22.28 -30.29
CA SER A 430 -24.57 23.21 -29.40
C SER A 430 -25.64 24.03 -30.14
N ASP A 431 -25.68 23.98 -31.50
CA ASP A 431 -26.70 24.62 -32.28
C ASP A 431 -28.04 23.86 -32.16
N SER A 432 -29.03 24.52 -31.55
CA SER A 432 -30.37 23.96 -31.35
C SER A 432 -31.06 23.60 -32.67
N GLY A 433 -30.83 24.35 -33.75
CA GLY A 433 -31.41 24.08 -35.05
C GLY A 433 -30.87 22.81 -35.72
N GLU A 434 -29.56 22.58 -35.64
CA GLU A 434 -28.92 21.36 -36.14
C GLU A 434 -29.38 20.13 -35.35
N LEU A 435 -29.46 20.29 -34.00
CA LEU A 435 -29.92 19.24 -33.12
C LEU A 435 -31.40 18.89 -33.35
N GLU A 436 -32.27 19.89 -33.53
CA GLU A 436 -33.68 19.69 -33.86
C GLU A 436 -33.87 18.96 -35.18
N ALA A 437 -33.14 19.34 -36.23
CA ALA A 437 -33.20 18.65 -37.50
C ALA A 437 -32.75 17.19 -37.43
N MET A 438 -31.75 16.91 -36.59
CA MET A 438 -31.30 15.53 -36.32
C MET A 438 -32.35 14.71 -35.54
N ILE A 439 -32.98 15.30 -34.55
CA ILE A 439 -34.08 14.69 -33.78
C ILE A 439 -35.22 14.35 -34.73
N ASP A 440 -35.65 15.27 -35.59
CA ASP A 440 -36.75 15.07 -36.57
C ASP A 440 -36.47 13.89 -37.51
N LYS A 441 -35.23 13.79 -38.01
CA LYS A 441 -34.81 12.62 -38.81
C LYS A 441 -34.89 11.30 -38.06
N VAL A 442 -34.46 11.28 -36.79
CA VAL A 442 -34.50 10.06 -35.98
C VAL A 442 -35.96 9.71 -35.66
N LEU A 443 -36.81 10.67 -35.30
CA LEU A 443 -38.23 10.44 -35.05
C LEU A 443 -38.94 9.86 -36.27
N ALA A 444 -38.71 10.43 -37.46
CA ALA A 444 -39.27 9.93 -38.70
C ALA A 444 -38.81 8.50 -39.07
N ALA A 445 -37.58 8.13 -38.70
CA ALA A 445 -37.06 6.81 -38.95
C ALA A 445 -37.46 5.75 -37.87
N ASN A 446 -38.06 6.18 -36.78
CA ASN A 446 -38.42 5.31 -35.63
C ASN A 446 -39.87 5.51 -35.17
N GLU A 447 -40.83 5.58 -36.10
CA GLU A 447 -42.27 5.82 -35.82
C GLU A 447 -42.84 4.88 -34.77
N LYS A 448 -42.46 3.60 -34.79
CA LYS A 448 -42.90 2.61 -33.80
C LYS A 448 -42.48 2.97 -32.37
N SER A 449 -41.23 3.45 -32.16
CA SER A 449 -40.77 3.87 -30.85
C SER A 449 -41.46 5.16 -30.37
N VAL A 450 -41.84 6.04 -31.31
CA VAL A 450 -42.62 7.25 -31.03
C VAL A 450 -44.02 6.86 -30.53
N GLU A 451 -44.71 5.94 -31.22
CA GLU A 451 -46.02 5.43 -30.81
C GLU A 451 -45.97 4.71 -29.47
N GLU A 452 -44.96 3.89 -29.24
CA GLU A 452 -44.75 3.22 -27.97
C GLU A 452 -44.55 4.20 -26.81
N PHE A 453 -43.79 5.28 -27.00
CA PHE A 453 -43.67 6.31 -25.98
C PHE A 453 -44.96 7.04 -25.71
N ARG A 454 -45.69 7.44 -26.76
CA ARG A 454 -47.02 8.08 -26.66
C ARG A 454 -48.07 7.19 -25.99
N SER A 455 -47.85 5.84 -26.03
CA SER A 455 -48.69 4.87 -25.31
C SER A 455 -48.23 4.67 -23.82
N GLY A 456 -47.25 5.44 -23.32
CA GLY A 456 -46.79 5.46 -21.94
C GLY A 456 -45.58 4.57 -21.62
N LYS A 457 -44.86 4.04 -22.63
CA LYS A 457 -43.67 3.22 -22.42
C LYS A 457 -42.40 4.08 -22.31
N GLU A 458 -42.00 4.45 -21.12
CA GLU A 458 -40.75 5.23 -20.87
C GLU A 458 -39.48 4.59 -21.49
N LYS A 459 -39.41 3.27 -21.63
CA LYS A 459 -38.25 2.60 -22.27
C LYS A 459 -38.06 3.02 -23.73
N ALA A 460 -39.13 3.37 -24.44
CA ALA A 460 -39.05 3.82 -25.82
C ALA A 460 -38.39 5.21 -25.96
N PHE A 461 -38.55 6.08 -24.92
CA PHE A 461 -37.85 7.36 -24.86
C PHE A 461 -36.33 7.18 -24.82
N ASN A 462 -35.85 6.29 -23.92
CA ASN A 462 -34.41 6.01 -23.80
C ASN A 462 -33.84 5.39 -25.10
N ALA A 463 -34.61 4.58 -25.81
CA ALA A 463 -34.21 4.02 -27.08
C ALA A 463 -34.06 5.14 -28.17
N LEU A 464 -35.00 6.10 -28.23
CA LEU A 464 -34.91 7.26 -29.11
C LEU A 464 -33.69 8.14 -28.78
N VAL A 465 -33.46 8.43 -27.50
CA VAL A 465 -32.23 9.13 -27.05
C VAL A 465 -30.99 8.39 -27.54
N GLY A 466 -30.92 7.07 -27.37
CA GLY A 466 -29.82 6.25 -27.88
C GLY A 466 -29.59 6.35 -29.37
N GLN A 467 -30.67 6.38 -30.17
CA GLN A 467 -30.58 6.57 -31.63
C GLN A 467 -30.05 7.96 -32.01
N ILE A 468 -30.51 9.01 -31.33
CA ILE A 468 -30.04 10.38 -31.56
C ILE A 468 -28.55 10.49 -31.19
N MET A 469 -28.14 9.93 -30.04
CA MET A 469 -26.74 9.90 -29.66
C MET A 469 -25.86 9.12 -30.63
N LYS A 470 -26.39 8.05 -31.23
CA LYS A 470 -25.70 7.30 -32.28
C LYS A 470 -25.63 8.12 -33.61
N ALA A 471 -26.69 8.75 -33.99
CA ALA A 471 -26.74 9.59 -35.20
C ALA A 471 -25.78 10.79 -35.13
N SER A 472 -25.65 11.40 -33.93
CA SER A 472 -24.71 12.49 -33.66
C SER A 472 -23.27 12.01 -33.41
N GLN A 473 -23.00 10.70 -33.47
CA GLN A 473 -21.69 10.12 -33.12
C GLN A 473 -21.20 10.50 -31.69
N GLY A 474 -22.15 10.71 -30.76
CA GLY A 474 -21.86 11.15 -29.41
C GLY A 474 -21.57 12.64 -29.24
N LYS A 475 -21.78 13.44 -30.29
CA LYS A 475 -21.56 14.90 -30.29
C LYS A 475 -22.75 15.70 -29.77
N ALA A 476 -23.95 15.15 -29.73
CA ALA A 476 -25.12 15.82 -29.15
C ALA A 476 -25.03 15.92 -27.64
N ASN A 477 -25.49 17.02 -27.04
CA ASN A 477 -25.60 17.16 -25.61
C ASN A 477 -26.79 16.33 -25.09
N PRO A 478 -26.61 15.31 -24.23
CA PRO A 478 -27.70 14.45 -23.76
C PRO A 478 -28.82 15.22 -23.04
N GLY A 479 -28.47 16.29 -22.30
CA GLY A 479 -29.46 17.14 -21.63
C GLY A 479 -30.36 17.88 -22.63
N GLN A 480 -29.76 18.53 -23.64
CA GLN A 480 -30.49 19.21 -24.68
C GLN A 480 -31.30 18.24 -25.54
N VAL A 481 -30.76 17.07 -25.85
CA VAL A 481 -31.48 16.00 -26.55
C VAL A 481 -32.73 15.59 -25.77
N ASN A 482 -32.60 15.34 -24.46
CA ASN A 482 -33.74 14.97 -23.62
C ASN A 482 -34.81 16.05 -23.57
N GLU A 483 -34.43 17.32 -23.44
CA GLU A 483 -35.34 18.44 -23.39
C GLU A 483 -36.09 18.62 -24.72
N LEU A 484 -35.35 18.70 -25.84
CA LEU A 484 -35.93 18.85 -27.15
C LEU A 484 -36.78 17.64 -27.57
N LEU A 485 -36.34 16.45 -27.27
CA LEU A 485 -37.08 15.22 -27.55
C LEU A 485 -38.40 15.17 -26.77
N ARG A 486 -38.40 15.51 -25.49
CA ARG A 486 -39.65 15.60 -24.69
C ARG A 486 -40.59 16.64 -25.28
N LYS A 487 -40.08 17.82 -25.66
CA LYS A 487 -40.88 18.89 -26.28
C LYS A 487 -41.52 18.48 -27.63
N LYS A 488 -40.84 17.64 -28.42
CA LYS A 488 -41.34 17.17 -29.71
C LYS A 488 -42.27 15.95 -29.61
N LEU A 489 -42.18 15.20 -28.52
CA LEU A 489 -43.03 14.02 -28.29
C LEU A 489 -44.31 14.30 -27.46
N SER A 490 -44.30 15.43 -26.71
CA SER A 490 -45.50 15.97 -26.05
C SER A 490 -46.42 16.61 -27.06
#